data_bcd922e3006e8ce25c55a23fd791aa81
#
_entry.id   bcd922e3006e8ce25c55a23fd791aa81
#
_cell.length_a   1.000
_cell.length_b   1.000
_cell.length_c   1.000
_cell.angle_alpha   90.00
_cell.angle_beta   90.00
_cell.angle_gamma   90.00
#
_symmetry.space_group_name_H-M   'P 1'
#
loop_
_entity.id
_entity.type
_entity.pdbx_description
1 polymer ?
#
loop_
_entity_poly.entity_id
_entity_poly.type
_entity_poly.pdbx_seq_one_letter_code
_entity_poly.pdbx_strand_id
1 'polypeptide(L)'
;MTVLGVGVDIVDIERFTRALERTPALRQRLFGPVDTQPQDLAAQDLAGQSLAARFAAKEAMLKALGGNISGFSWHDIQVTGERGQQPKLVLSGGVARRAALSGVTSTHLSMSHDGGMAIAFVVVDGEPRS
;
A
#
# COMPACT_ATOMS: atom_id res chain seq x y z
N MET A 1 -5.07 -8.53 21.76
CA MET A 1 -4.49 -7.97 20.52
C MET A 1 -3.85 -6.64 20.84
N THR A 2 -2.69 -6.42 20.32
CA THR A 2 -1.88 -5.23 20.58
C THR A 2 -1.53 -4.56 19.26
N VAL A 3 -1.58 -3.23 19.22
CA VAL A 3 -1.04 -2.49 18.08
C VAL A 3 0.48 -2.64 18.10
N LEU A 4 1.03 -3.19 17.01
CA LEU A 4 2.45 -3.44 16.89
C LEU A 4 3.15 -2.41 16.01
N GLY A 5 2.41 -1.67 15.21
CA GLY A 5 2.99 -0.63 14.37
C GLY A 5 1.94 0.21 13.68
N VAL A 6 2.35 1.41 13.32
CA VAL A 6 1.51 2.39 12.64
C VAL A 6 2.35 3.00 11.53
N GLY A 7 1.75 3.22 10.37
CA GLY A 7 2.42 3.89 9.27
C GLY A 7 1.48 4.86 8.58
N VAL A 8 2.03 5.98 8.14
CA VAL A 8 1.30 6.97 7.36
C VAL A 8 2.19 7.45 6.24
N ASP A 9 1.59 7.70 5.08
CA ASP A 9 2.33 8.26 3.96
C ASP A 9 1.44 9.21 3.17
N ILE A 10 2.05 10.21 2.56
CA ILE A 10 1.39 11.21 1.74
C ILE A 10 2.10 11.27 0.40
N VAL A 11 1.33 11.21 -0.69
CA VAL A 11 1.86 11.24 -2.05
C VAL A 11 1.20 12.38 -2.81
N ASP A 12 2.02 13.21 -3.43
CA ASP A 12 1.55 14.25 -4.36
C ASP A 12 1.10 13.55 -5.65
N ILE A 13 -0.20 13.63 -5.94
CA ILE A 13 -0.81 12.89 -7.04
C ILE A 13 -0.24 13.32 -8.40
N GLU A 14 -0.12 14.62 -8.61
CA GLU A 14 0.39 15.15 -9.88
C GLU A 14 1.83 14.74 -10.12
N ARG A 15 2.68 14.87 -9.10
CA ARG A 15 4.09 14.48 -9.21
C ARG A 15 4.23 12.98 -9.45
N PHE A 16 3.43 12.18 -8.77
CA PHE A 16 3.45 10.72 -8.95
C PHE A 16 3.00 10.33 -10.36
N THR A 17 1.93 10.95 -10.85
CA THR A 17 1.41 10.69 -12.20
C THR A 17 2.46 11.04 -13.25
N ARG A 18 3.15 12.16 -13.09
CA ARG A 18 4.22 12.56 -14.01
C ARG A 18 5.39 11.58 -13.98
N ALA A 19 5.73 11.05 -12.80
CA ALA A 19 6.79 10.05 -12.69
C ALA A 19 6.42 8.77 -13.45
N LEU A 20 5.17 8.32 -13.36
CA LEU A 20 4.70 7.17 -14.11
C LEU A 20 4.73 7.41 -15.62
N GLU A 21 4.41 8.62 -16.06
CA GLU A 21 4.47 8.97 -17.49
C GLU A 21 5.90 9.00 -18.01
N ARG A 22 6.83 9.55 -17.24
CA ARG A 22 8.24 9.65 -17.63
C ARG A 22 8.95 8.31 -17.62
N THR A 23 8.52 7.40 -16.75
CA THR A 23 9.16 6.09 -16.59
C THR A 23 8.08 5.02 -16.61
N PRO A 24 7.63 4.60 -17.82
CA PRO A 24 6.51 3.65 -17.92
C PRO A 24 6.75 2.33 -17.20
N ALA A 25 8.00 1.86 -17.12
CA ALA A 25 8.33 0.62 -16.42
C ALA A 25 8.07 0.71 -14.90
N LEU A 26 7.96 1.93 -14.36
CA LEU A 26 7.72 2.14 -12.94
C LEU A 26 6.38 1.54 -12.49
N ARG A 27 5.37 1.65 -13.35
CA ARG A 27 4.04 1.13 -13.04
C ARG A 27 4.09 -0.38 -12.76
N GLN A 28 4.79 -1.13 -13.60
CA GLN A 28 4.91 -2.58 -13.42
C GLN A 28 5.78 -2.93 -12.22
N ARG A 29 6.79 -2.12 -11.93
CA ARG A 29 7.65 -2.34 -10.77
C ARG A 29 6.90 -2.14 -9.46
N LEU A 30 6.05 -1.13 -9.39
CA LEU A 30 5.36 -0.74 -8.15
C LEU A 30 4.08 -1.53 -7.91
N PHE A 31 3.37 -1.95 -8.96
CA PHE A 31 2.02 -2.51 -8.83
C PHE A 31 1.92 -3.90 -9.42
N GLY A 32 1.36 -4.83 -8.64
CA GLY A 32 1.07 -6.18 -9.07
C GLY A 32 -0.34 -6.33 -9.61
N PRO A 33 -0.71 -7.54 -10.06
CA PRO A 33 -2.02 -7.78 -10.70
C PRO A 33 -3.22 -7.47 -9.80
N VAL A 34 -3.09 -7.67 -8.48
CA VAL A 34 -4.17 -7.39 -7.54
C VAL A 34 -4.40 -5.89 -7.44
N ASP A 35 -3.30 -5.09 -7.40
CA ASP A 35 -3.39 -3.63 -7.32
C ASP A 35 -4.11 -3.02 -8.51
N THR A 36 -4.03 -3.64 -9.68
CA THR A 36 -4.45 -3.04 -10.93
C THR A 36 -5.64 -3.75 -11.57
N GLN A 37 -6.44 -4.45 -10.78
CA GLN A 37 -7.66 -5.09 -11.30
C GLN A 37 -8.63 -4.01 -11.81
N PRO A 38 -9.25 -4.24 -12.98
CA PRO A 38 -10.09 -3.20 -13.61
C PRO A 38 -11.24 -2.70 -12.74
N GLN A 39 -11.80 -3.55 -11.91
CA GLN A 39 -12.89 -3.16 -11.02
C GLN A 39 -12.44 -2.20 -9.91
N ASP A 40 -11.13 -2.16 -9.63
CA ASP A 40 -10.55 -1.29 -8.62
C ASP A 40 -10.13 0.06 -9.20
N LEU A 41 -9.97 0.13 -10.52
CA LEU A 41 -9.58 1.33 -11.23
C LEU A 41 -10.80 1.85 -12.01
N ALA A 42 -11.72 2.48 -11.30
CA ALA A 42 -13.08 2.75 -11.77
C ALA A 42 -13.16 3.62 -13.02
N ALA A 43 -12.24 4.56 -13.23
CA ALA A 43 -12.23 5.43 -14.38
C ALA A 43 -10.80 5.88 -14.66
N GLN A 44 -10.51 6.16 -15.94
CA GLN A 44 -9.18 6.63 -16.32
C GLN A 44 -8.78 7.91 -15.59
N ASP A 45 -9.73 8.80 -15.39
CA ASP A 45 -9.48 10.06 -14.70
C ASP A 45 -9.10 9.86 -13.24
N LEU A 46 -9.52 8.74 -12.65
CA LEU A 46 -9.23 8.41 -11.26
C LEU A 46 -8.04 7.47 -11.13
N ALA A 47 -7.52 6.93 -12.23
CA ALA A 47 -6.43 5.95 -12.19
C ALA A 47 -5.20 6.50 -11.47
N GLY A 48 -4.85 7.76 -11.74
CA GLY A 48 -3.71 8.42 -11.08
C GLY A 48 -3.92 8.54 -9.58
N GLN A 49 -5.12 8.93 -9.16
CA GLN A 49 -5.46 9.02 -7.73
C GLN A 49 -5.42 7.65 -7.06
N SER A 50 -5.99 6.64 -7.72
CA SER A 50 -6.02 5.27 -7.20
C SER A 50 -4.61 4.70 -7.06
N LEU A 51 -3.76 4.90 -8.06
CA LEU A 51 -2.39 4.39 -8.01
C LEU A 51 -1.55 5.14 -6.99
N ALA A 52 -1.73 6.46 -6.87
CA ALA A 52 -1.04 7.25 -5.86
C ALA A 52 -1.45 6.81 -4.44
N ALA A 53 -2.74 6.58 -4.22
CA ALA A 53 -3.23 6.10 -2.93
C ALA A 53 -2.70 4.70 -2.61
N ARG A 54 -2.65 3.82 -3.60
CA ARG A 54 -2.08 2.48 -3.41
C ARG A 54 -0.59 2.54 -3.12
N PHE A 55 0.13 3.42 -3.79
CA PHE A 55 1.54 3.61 -3.49
C PHE A 55 1.73 4.12 -2.06
N ALA A 56 0.93 5.10 -1.64
CA ALA A 56 0.96 5.59 -0.26
C ALA A 56 0.68 4.45 0.73
N ALA A 57 -0.26 3.55 0.42
CA ALA A 57 -0.57 2.40 1.26
C ALA A 57 0.63 1.45 1.39
N LYS A 58 1.34 1.19 0.30
CA LYS A 58 2.53 0.34 0.32
C LYS A 58 3.62 0.95 1.21
N GLU A 59 3.88 2.26 1.05
CA GLU A 59 4.84 2.99 1.88
C GLU A 59 4.43 2.97 3.35
N ALA A 60 3.14 3.21 3.63
CA ALA A 60 2.63 3.21 5.00
C ALA A 60 2.79 1.83 5.65
N MET A 61 2.56 0.75 4.88
CA MET A 61 2.75 -0.60 5.41
C MET A 61 4.21 -0.86 5.77
N LEU A 62 5.15 -0.43 4.92
CA LEU A 62 6.57 -0.56 5.24
C LEU A 62 6.92 0.18 6.52
N LYS A 63 6.40 1.39 6.69
CA LYS A 63 6.63 2.18 7.91
C LYS A 63 6.06 1.47 9.14
N ALA A 64 4.88 0.87 9.00
CA ALA A 64 4.25 0.14 10.11
C ALA A 64 5.08 -1.06 10.55
N LEU A 65 5.88 -1.64 9.66
CA LEU A 65 6.77 -2.76 9.98
C LEU A 65 8.19 -2.32 10.35
N GLY A 66 8.45 -1.01 10.39
CA GLY A 66 9.75 -0.48 10.78
C GLY A 66 10.74 -0.31 9.62
N GLY A 67 10.35 -0.59 8.39
CA GLY A 67 11.22 -0.46 7.22
C GLY A 67 12.30 -1.54 7.15
N ASN A 68 13.21 -1.40 6.21
CA ASN A 68 14.40 -2.26 6.04
C ASN A 68 14.05 -3.75 6.00
N ILE A 69 13.20 -4.14 5.08
CA ILE A 69 12.76 -5.53 4.96
C ILE A 69 13.65 -6.26 3.95
N SER A 70 14.29 -7.33 4.43
CA SER A 70 15.13 -8.18 3.61
C SER A 70 14.30 -8.91 2.55
N GLY A 71 14.76 -8.91 1.30
CA GLY A 71 14.04 -9.56 0.20
C GLY A 71 12.79 -8.81 -0.22
N PHE A 72 12.74 -7.52 0.02
CA PHE A 72 11.57 -6.69 -0.29
C PHE A 72 11.33 -6.56 -1.80
N SER A 73 10.06 -6.67 -2.18
CA SER A 73 9.56 -6.29 -3.50
C SER A 73 8.27 -5.50 -3.31
N TRP A 74 8.05 -4.49 -4.13
CA TRP A 74 6.81 -3.71 -4.08
C TRP A 74 5.56 -4.57 -4.31
N HIS A 75 5.70 -5.66 -5.05
CA HIS A 75 4.61 -6.61 -5.29
C HIS A 75 4.26 -7.43 -4.04
N ASP A 76 5.10 -7.42 -3.02
CA ASP A 76 4.83 -8.09 -1.75
C ASP A 76 3.71 -7.42 -0.96
N ILE A 77 3.38 -6.19 -1.31
CA ILE A 77 2.26 -5.45 -0.71
C ILE A 77 1.33 -5.05 -1.84
N GLN A 78 0.16 -5.64 -1.91
CA GLN A 78 -0.83 -5.27 -2.90
C GLN A 78 -2.09 -4.78 -2.20
N VAL A 79 -2.79 -3.86 -2.82
CA VAL A 79 -4.01 -3.28 -2.28
C VAL A 79 -5.18 -3.76 -3.10
N THR A 80 -6.13 -4.42 -2.46
CA THR A 80 -7.37 -4.83 -3.09
C THR A 80 -8.54 -4.09 -2.48
N GLY A 81 -9.58 -3.89 -3.25
CA GLY A 81 -10.78 -3.24 -2.77
C GLY A 81 -11.67 -2.93 -3.95
N GLU A 82 -12.84 -3.57 -4.00
CA GLU A 82 -13.83 -3.23 -4.99
C GLU A 82 -14.47 -1.90 -4.62
N ARG A 83 -15.02 -1.25 -5.64
CA ARG A 83 -15.69 0.03 -5.48
C ARG A 83 -16.78 -0.07 -4.41
N GLY A 84 -16.72 0.81 -3.41
CA GLY A 84 -17.67 0.82 -2.30
C GLY A 84 -17.32 -0.11 -1.15
N GLN A 85 -16.23 -0.88 -1.28
CA GLN A 85 -15.74 -1.74 -0.21
C GLN A 85 -14.50 -1.17 0.42
N GLN A 86 -14.25 -1.57 1.66
CA GLN A 86 -13.05 -1.14 2.36
C GLN A 86 -11.82 -1.79 1.72
N PRO A 87 -10.77 -1.00 1.42
CA PRO A 87 -9.54 -1.56 0.86
C PRO A 87 -8.83 -2.46 1.87
N LYS A 88 -8.12 -3.45 1.34
CA LYS A 88 -7.35 -4.39 2.16
C LYS A 88 -5.97 -4.58 1.59
N LEU A 89 -5.03 -4.89 2.46
CA LEU A 89 -3.67 -5.22 2.09
C LEU A 89 -3.53 -6.73 1.93
N VAL A 90 -2.87 -7.14 0.86
CA VAL A 90 -2.50 -8.53 0.61
C VAL A 90 -0.98 -8.59 0.66
N LEU A 91 -0.46 -9.35 1.62
CA LEU A 91 0.98 -9.45 1.84
C LEU A 91 1.52 -10.77 1.31
N SER A 92 2.73 -10.73 0.75
CA SER A 92 3.42 -11.92 0.26
C SER A 92 4.93 -11.74 0.45
N GLY A 93 5.70 -12.76 0.11
CA GLY A 93 7.15 -12.71 0.08
C GLY A 93 7.80 -12.21 1.37
N GLY A 94 8.82 -11.37 1.21
CA GLY A 94 9.60 -10.86 2.34
C GLY A 94 8.78 -10.04 3.33
N VAL A 95 7.79 -9.32 2.84
CA VAL A 95 6.93 -8.50 3.70
C VAL A 95 6.06 -9.41 4.58
N ALA A 96 5.46 -10.45 4.00
CA ALA A 96 4.67 -11.40 4.77
C ALA A 96 5.51 -12.10 5.83
N ARG A 97 6.74 -12.48 5.49
CA ARG A 97 7.67 -13.10 6.46
C ARG A 97 7.99 -12.16 7.60
N ARG A 98 8.29 -10.89 7.29
CA ARG A 98 8.60 -9.89 8.31
C ARG A 98 7.41 -9.67 9.23
N ALA A 99 6.20 -9.58 8.68
CA ALA A 99 4.98 -9.41 9.47
C ALA A 99 4.80 -10.60 10.43
N ALA A 100 4.96 -11.82 9.92
CA ALA A 100 4.83 -13.03 10.75
C ALA A 100 5.86 -13.05 11.87
N LEU A 101 7.13 -12.71 11.57
CA LEU A 101 8.19 -12.69 12.57
C LEU A 101 7.94 -11.64 13.65
N SER A 102 7.25 -10.56 13.30
CA SER A 102 6.92 -9.49 14.24
C SER A 102 5.66 -9.79 15.06
N GLY A 103 4.96 -10.88 14.77
CA GLY A 103 3.74 -11.25 15.49
C GLY A 103 2.48 -10.60 14.95
N VAL A 104 2.56 -9.98 13.78
CA VAL A 104 1.40 -9.33 13.15
C VAL A 104 0.40 -10.38 12.67
N THR A 105 -0.86 -10.25 13.08
CA THR A 105 -1.95 -11.14 12.70
C THR A 105 -3.00 -10.45 11.84
N SER A 106 -3.09 -9.13 11.92
CA SER A 106 -4.03 -8.40 11.07
C SER A 106 -3.49 -7.01 10.73
N THR A 107 -3.97 -6.50 9.60
CA THR A 107 -3.63 -5.18 9.09
C THR A 107 -4.92 -4.40 8.83
N HIS A 108 -4.84 -3.09 9.03
CA HIS A 108 -5.97 -2.19 8.81
C HIS A 108 -5.48 -1.03 7.96
N LEU A 109 -6.25 -0.69 6.94
CA LEU A 109 -5.86 0.33 5.96
C LEU A 109 -6.98 1.35 5.80
N SER A 110 -6.60 2.62 5.81
CA SER A 110 -7.47 3.71 5.41
C SER A 110 -6.75 4.56 4.38
N MET A 111 -7.44 4.94 3.32
CA MET A 111 -6.90 5.79 2.28
C MET A 111 -7.85 6.96 2.05
N SER A 112 -7.26 8.12 1.74
CA SER A 112 -8.03 9.32 1.44
C SER A 112 -7.25 10.18 0.46
N HIS A 113 -7.93 11.13 -0.18
CA HIS A 113 -7.25 12.13 -1.00
C HIS A 113 -7.96 13.46 -0.86
N ASP A 114 -7.18 14.52 -0.89
CA ASP A 114 -7.67 15.88 -0.82
C ASP A 114 -6.56 16.83 -1.27
N GLY A 115 -6.94 17.92 -1.94
CA GLY A 115 -6.00 18.97 -2.32
C GLY A 115 -4.83 18.48 -3.15
N GLY A 116 -5.05 17.49 -4.03
CA GLY A 116 -3.97 16.95 -4.87
C GLY A 116 -3.07 15.96 -4.16
N MET A 117 -3.38 15.57 -2.93
CA MET A 117 -2.59 14.63 -2.14
C MET A 117 -3.37 13.34 -1.92
N ALA A 118 -2.68 12.21 -1.97
CA ALA A 118 -3.21 10.93 -1.54
C ALA A 118 -2.55 10.56 -0.22
N ILE A 119 -3.34 10.05 0.71
CA ILE A 119 -2.89 9.72 2.06
C ILE A 119 -3.29 8.29 2.37
N ALA A 120 -2.39 7.54 2.99
CA ALA A 120 -2.70 6.21 3.50
C ALA A 120 -2.25 6.10 4.94
N PHE A 121 -3.04 5.40 5.72
CA PHE A 121 -2.77 5.13 7.12
C PHE A 121 -2.93 3.63 7.34
N VAL A 122 -1.92 3.00 7.96
CA VAL A 122 -1.90 1.57 8.21
C VAL A 122 -1.67 1.33 9.70
N VAL A 123 -2.46 0.42 10.26
CA VAL A 123 -2.25 -0.10 11.61
C VAL A 123 -2.06 -1.60 11.48
N VAL A 124 -1.04 -2.12 12.14
CA VAL A 124 -0.82 -3.57 12.23
C VAL A 124 -0.97 -3.98 13.69
N ASP A 125 -1.67 -5.07 13.92
CA ASP A 125 -1.85 -5.58 15.27
C ASP A 125 -1.60 -7.09 15.34
N GLY A 126 -1.49 -7.58 16.55
CA GLY A 126 -1.19 -8.98 16.79
C GLY A 126 -0.67 -9.20 18.20
N GLU A 127 0.20 -10.18 18.33
CA GLU A 127 0.85 -10.48 19.60
C GLU A 127 2.36 -10.29 19.43
N PRO A 128 2.99 -9.44 20.23
CA PRO A 128 4.43 -9.23 20.09
C PRO A 128 5.18 -10.53 20.35
N ARG A 129 6.21 -10.78 19.53
CA ARG A 129 7.08 -11.94 19.68
C ARG A 129 8.34 -11.52 20.43
N SER A 130 8.67 -12.31 21.41
CA SER A 130 9.87 -12.10 22.23
C SER A 130 11.10 -12.71 21.58
#